data_d38366ee513eee966ab90d44830dc42f
#
_entry.id   d38366ee513eee966ab90d44830dc42f
#
_cell.length_a   1.000
_cell.length_b   1.000
_cell.length_c   1.000
_cell.angle_alpha   90.00
_cell.angle_beta   90.00
_cell.angle_gamma   90.00
#
_symmetry.space_group_name_H-M   'P 1'
#
loop_
_entity.id
_entity.type
_entity.pdbx_description
1 polymer ?
#
loop_
_entity_poly.entity_id
_entity_poly.type
_entity_poly.pdbx_seq_one_letter_code
_entity_poly.pdbx_strand_id
1 'polypeptide(L)' 'MEIIVKLDDLLYARRMTLTELAEKVDITLANLSILKTGKAKAIRFSTLAAICEALDCQPGDILACEGDEKERPQLVRVK' A
#
# COMPACT_ATOMS: atom_id res chain seq x y z
N MET A 1 9.85 5.98 -12.94
CA MET A 1 9.38 5.83 -11.55
C MET A 1 8.38 4.72 -11.42
N GLU A 2 8.46 4.01 -10.34
CA GLU A 2 7.54 2.92 -10.07
C GLU A 2 6.88 3.12 -8.72
N ILE A 3 5.64 2.67 -8.62
CA ILE A 3 4.96 2.61 -7.34
C ILE A 3 5.37 1.31 -6.66
N ILE A 4 5.84 1.41 -5.44
CA ILE A 4 6.14 0.22 -4.63
C ILE A 4 5.14 0.12 -3.49
N VAL A 5 4.86 -1.11 -3.11
CA VAL A 5 3.92 -1.39 -2.02
C VAL A 5 4.71 -1.90 -0.82
N LYS A 6 4.60 -1.18 0.28
CA LYS A 6 5.35 -1.49 1.51
C LYS A 6 4.48 -2.20 2.54
N LEU A 7 3.55 -3.01 2.07
CA LEU A 7 2.59 -3.67 2.95
C LEU A 7 3.27 -4.65 3.91
N ASP A 8 4.29 -5.37 3.44
CA ASP A 8 5.02 -6.31 4.28
C ASP A 8 5.64 -5.64 5.49
N ASP A 9 6.23 -4.48 5.29
CA ASP A 9 6.87 -3.75 6.39
C ASP A 9 5.86 -3.38 7.46
N LEU A 10 4.68 -2.95 7.03
CA LEU A 10 3.63 -2.57 7.97
C LEU A 10 3.05 -3.77 8.69
N LEU A 11 2.85 -4.88 7.98
CA LEU A 11 2.38 -6.10 8.61
C LEU A 11 3.37 -6.57 9.67
N TYR A 12 4.64 -6.53 9.34
CA TYR A 12 5.69 -6.91 10.28
C TYR A 12 5.67 -5.99 11.51
N ALA A 13 5.60 -4.69 11.27
CA ALA A 13 5.57 -3.70 12.36
C ALA A 13 4.36 -3.87 13.27
N ARG A 14 3.22 -4.26 12.71
CA ARG A 14 1.99 -4.47 13.48
C ARG A 14 1.83 -5.89 13.98
N ARG A 15 2.79 -6.76 13.68
CA ARG A 15 2.75 -8.19 14.05
C ARG A 15 1.46 -8.83 13.58
N MET A 16 1.10 -8.55 12.34
CA MET A 16 -0.11 -9.05 11.73
C MET A 16 0.24 -9.87 10.50
N THR A 17 -0.47 -10.97 10.29
CA THR A 17 -0.28 -11.78 9.10
C THR A 17 -1.16 -11.25 7.97
N LEU A 18 -0.81 -11.62 6.73
CA LEU A 18 -1.61 -11.25 5.59
C LEU A 18 -3.02 -11.82 5.68
N THR A 19 -3.14 -13.04 6.21
CA THR A 19 -4.45 -13.67 6.42
C THR A 19 -5.30 -12.86 7.39
N GLU A 20 -4.71 -12.40 8.48
CA GLU A 20 -5.43 -11.58 9.45
C GLU A 20 -5.91 -10.27 8.82
N LEU A 21 -5.06 -9.66 8.02
CA LEU A 21 -5.44 -8.43 7.33
C LEU A 21 -6.58 -8.69 6.35
N ALA A 22 -6.49 -9.78 5.59
CA ALA A 22 -7.54 -10.15 4.63
C ALA A 22 -8.90 -10.28 5.33
N GLU A 23 -8.91 -10.89 6.50
CA GLU A 23 -10.14 -11.03 7.28
C GLU A 23 -10.68 -9.69 7.75
N LYS A 24 -9.79 -8.81 8.18
CA LYS A 24 -10.18 -7.50 8.71
C LYS A 24 -10.74 -6.57 7.64
N VAL A 25 -10.24 -6.67 6.43
CA VAL A 25 -10.64 -5.75 5.35
C VAL A 25 -11.61 -6.39 4.35
N ASP A 26 -12.01 -7.62 4.60
CA ASP A 26 -12.95 -8.34 3.76
C ASP A 26 -12.50 -8.42 2.30
N ILE A 27 -11.23 -8.74 2.12
CA ILE A 27 -10.61 -8.95 0.82
C ILE A 27 -10.07 -10.36 0.78
N THR A 28 -10.11 -11.01 -0.39
CA THR A 28 -9.55 -12.35 -0.50
C THR A 28 -8.04 -12.31 -0.28
N LEU A 29 -7.52 -13.38 0.28
CA LEU A 29 -6.10 -13.50 0.49
C LEU A 29 -5.34 -13.42 -0.84
N ALA A 30 -5.91 -13.99 -1.90
CA ALA A 30 -5.31 -13.94 -3.22
C ALA A 30 -5.17 -12.50 -3.72
N ASN A 31 -6.21 -11.69 -3.59
CA ASN A 31 -6.17 -10.30 -4.03
C ASN A 31 -5.19 -9.47 -3.20
N LEU A 32 -5.16 -9.72 -1.91
CA LEU A 32 -4.24 -9.01 -1.03
C LEU A 32 -2.79 -9.41 -1.33
N SER A 33 -2.56 -10.67 -1.66
CA SER A 33 -1.24 -11.16 -2.05
C SER A 33 -0.76 -10.52 -3.34
N ILE A 34 -1.66 -10.32 -4.31
CA ILE A 34 -1.34 -9.63 -5.55
C ILE A 34 -0.90 -8.19 -5.26
N LEU A 35 -1.62 -7.52 -4.39
CA LEU A 35 -1.26 -6.16 -3.98
C LEU A 35 0.10 -6.14 -3.29
N LYS A 36 0.30 -7.05 -2.35
CA LYS A 36 1.54 -7.12 -1.57
C LYS A 36 2.78 -7.29 -2.44
N THR A 37 2.66 -8.09 -3.50
CA THR A 37 3.80 -8.37 -4.38
C THR A 37 4.03 -7.27 -5.43
N GLY A 38 3.21 -6.23 -5.42
CA GLY A 38 3.35 -5.14 -6.36
C GLY A 38 2.83 -5.44 -7.76
N LYS A 39 2.09 -6.52 -7.92
CA LYS A 39 1.55 -6.91 -9.23
C LYS A 39 0.18 -6.32 -9.51
N ALA A 40 -0.41 -5.67 -8.54
CA ALA A 40 -1.69 -5.01 -8.74
C ALA A 40 -1.49 -3.77 -9.62
N LYS A 41 -2.38 -3.58 -10.57
CA LYS A 41 -2.33 -2.43 -11.47
C LYS A 41 -3.16 -1.27 -10.95
N ALA A 42 -4.02 -1.53 -9.99
CA ALA A 42 -4.88 -0.51 -9.44
C ALA A 42 -5.34 -0.95 -8.06
N ILE A 43 -5.74 0.01 -7.26
CA ILE A 43 -6.36 -0.24 -5.98
C ILE A 43 -7.48 0.78 -5.80
N ARG A 44 -8.60 0.33 -5.30
CA ARG A 44 -9.72 1.23 -5.00
C ARG A 44 -9.40 2.03 -3.76
N PHE A 45 -9.81 3.27 -3.75
CA PHE A 45 -9.62 4.11 -2.56
C PHE A 45 -10.32 3.52 -1.34
N SER A 46 -11.49 2.90 -1.52
CA SER A 46 -12.19 2.25 -0.41
C SER A 46 -11.37 1.11 0.19
N THR A 47 -10.70 0.34 -0.65
CA THR A 47 -9.81 -0.74 -0.21
C THR A 47 -8.61 -0.18 0.53
N LEU A 48 -7.99 0.85 -0.04
CA LEU A 48 -6.85 1.49 0.58
C LEU A 48 -7.21 2.07 1.94
N ALA A 49 -8.36 2.72 2.03
CA ALA A 49 -8.84 3.27 3.30
C ALA A 49 -9.06 2.17 4.35
N ALA A 50 -9.63 1.04 3.94
CA ALA A 50 -9.85 -0.07 4.86
C ALA A 50 -8.53 -0.65 5.38
N ILE A 51 -7.53 -0.75 4.51
CA ILE A 51 -6.20 -1.23 4.92
C ILE A 51 -5.56 -0.24 5.90
N CYS A 52 -5.64 1.05 5.60
CA CYS A 52 -5.11 2.08 6.49
C CYS A 52 -5.77 2.02 7.87
N GLU A 53 -7.07 1.82 7.90
CA GLU A 53 -7.80 1.71 9.15
C GLU A 53 -7.37 0.48 9.93
N ALA A 54 -7.26 -0.67 9.27
CA ALA A 54 -6.87 -1.93 9.91
C ALA A 54 -5.45 -1.88 10.44
N LEU A 55 -4.55 -1.19 9.77
CA LEU A 55 -3.14 -1.11 10.15
C LEU A 55 -2.81 0.18 10.91
N ASP A 56 -3.79 1.04 11.12
CA ASP A 56 -3.59 2.33 11.79
C ASP A 56 -2.43 3.09 11.16
N CYS A 57 -2.54 3.35 9.87
CA CYS A 57 -1.49 4.02 9.11
C CYS A 57 -2.08 4.91 8.03
N GLN A 58 -1.22 5.63 7.33
CA GLN A 58 -1.60 6.50 6.23
C GLN A 58 -1.26 5.84 4.89
N PRO A 59 -1.92 6.23 3.79
CA PRO A 59 -1.58 5.67 2.48
C PRO A 59 -0.12 5.82 2.11
N GLY A 60 0.53 6.89 2.54
CA GLY A 60 1.95 7.09 2.29
C GLY A 60 2.86 6.11 3.00
N ASP A 61 2.33 5.42 4.02
CA ASP A 61 3.07 4.35 4.70
C ASP A 61 2.99 3.04 3.90
N ILE A 62 1.96 2.89 3.08
CA ILE A 62 1.74 1.67 2.29
C ILE A 62 2.37 1.79 0.91
N LEU A 63 2.27 2.96 0.30
CA LEU A 63 2.68 3.20 -1.08
C LEU A 63 3.80 4.22 -1.14
N ALA A 64 4.73 4.00 -2.05
CA ALA A 64 5.81 4.94 -2.30
C ALA A 64 6.15 4.92 -3.78
N CYS A 65 6.82 5.98 -4.23
CA CYS A 65 7.40 6.02 -5.56
C CYS A 65 8.89 5.80 -5.45
N GLU A 66 9.42 5.01 -6.35
CA GLU A 66 10.84 4.76 -6.41
C GLU A 66 11.33 4.95 -7.83
N GLY A 67 12.48 5.57 -7.98
CA GLY A 67 13.05 5.81 -9.29
C GLY A 67 14.18 6.82 -9.19
N ASP A 68 14.78 7.10 -10.34
CA ASP A 68 15.86 8.09 -10.45
C ASP A 68 15.30 9.47 -10.12
N GLU A 69 16.01 10.23 -9.29
CA GLU A 69 15.62 11.59 -8.97
C GLU A 69 15.48 12.46 -10.21
N LYS A 70 16.26 12.20 -11.24
CA LYS A 70 16.19 12.94 -12.50
C LYS A 70 14.87 12.74 -13.22
N GLU A 71 14.19 11.66 -12.92
CA GLU A 71 12.88 11.37 -13.50
C GLU A 71 11.75 12.08 -12.77
N ARG A 72 12.02 12.64 -11.61
CA ARG A 72 11.00 13.32 -10.85
C ARG A 72 10.66 14.65 -11.47
N PRO A 73 9.40 14.90 -11.76
CA PRO A 73 9.01 16.24 -12.16
C PRO A 73 9.21 17.18 -11.00
N GLN A 74 9.58 18.41 -11.32
CA GLN A 74 9.61 19.43 -10.29
C GLN A 74 8.19 19.75 -9.89
N LEU A 75 7.91 19.56 -8.62
CA LEU A 75 6.58 19.82 -8.11
C LEU A 75 6.49 21.25 -7.63
N VAL A 76 5.54 21.97 -8.18
CA VAL A 76 5.16 23.27 -7.65
C VAL A 76 4.14 22.98 -6.56
N ARG A 77 4.44 23.43 -5.37
CA ARG A 77 3.51 23.24 -4.28
C ARG A 77 2.32 24.13 -4.45
N VAL A 78 1.18 23.50 -4.54
CA VAL A 78 -0.09 24.21 -4.60
C VAL A 78 -0.73 24.09 -3.24
N LYS A 79 -1.11 25.22 -2.75
CA LYS A 79 -1.76 25.27 -1.44
C LYS A 79 -3.25 25.37 -1.57
#